data_5c5fd5edfe211499fbf56f846935b529
#
_entry.id   5c5fd5edfe211499fbf56f846935b529
#
_cell.length_a   1.000
_cell.length_b   1.000
_cell.length_c   1.000
_cell.angle_alpha   90.00
_cell.angle_beta   90.00
_cell.angle_gamma   90.00
#
_symmetry.space_group_name_H-M   'P 1'
#
loop_
_entity.id
_entity.type
_entity.pdbx_description
1 polymer ?
#
loop_
_entity_poly.entity_id
_entity_poly.type
_entity_poly.pdbx_seq_one_letter_code
_entity_poly.pdbx_strand_id
1 'polypeptide(L)'
;MAEKAFLVDTSKCQGCRACQVACKQWNGLPAEKTEFFAGPENTNPGKLSAITWNHVIFFPVDRSDESRPIWTIMHKKCYHCADPNCLNVCPEKAISKKDGWTVIDQDKCIGCGACVNACVYNVPEIAEFHYKNDAGQHIIKKDKSHKCNACTLNEREIPACVSVCPSGALLFDYRNKMIEYAKNRVKELKAEGFANASVYGLDQYGGLGVITVLRDRPEKYDLPLNPPAVDMTKAEKTKDVYALLSTATMGIPMLKRFAYKASKSLAKDA
;
A
#
# COMPACT_ATOMS: atom_id res chain seq x y z
N MET A 1 13.99 -10.21 -3.15
CA MET A 1 13.66 -9.06 -2.28
C MET A 1 14.55 -7.90 -2.67
N ALA A 2 14.14 -6.66 -2.51
CA ALA A 2 15.00 -5.51 -2.75
C ALA A 2 16.17 -5.49 -1.75
N GLU A 3 17.34 -5.04 -2.20
CA GLU A 3 18.53 -4.86 -1.36
C GLU A 3 18.32 -3.74 -0.33
N LYS A 4 17.56 -2.71 -0.69
CA LYS A 4 17.14 -1.61 0.18
C LYS A 4 15.75 -1.86 0.75
N ALA A 5 15.40 -1.20 1.84
CA ALA A 5 14.08 -1.23 2.46
C ALA A 5 13.66 0.17 2.90
N PHE A 6 12.34 0.40 2.91
CA PHE A 6 11.78 1.51 3.67
C PHE A 6 11.72 1.12 5.14
N LEU A 7 11.90 2.09 6.01
CA LEU A 7 11.54 2.00 7.40
C LEU A 7 10.49 3.05 7.72
N VAL A 8 9.48 2.66 8.48
CA VAL A 8 8.45 3.52 9.04
C VAL A 8 8.54 3.42 10.56
N ASP A 9 8.97 4.50 11.21
CA ASP A 9 8.95 4.59 12.67
C ASP A 9 7.69 5.34 13.13
N THR A 10 6.68 4.59 13.58
CA THR A 10 5.41 5.19 14.01
C THR A 10 5.57 6.04 15.27
N SER A 11 6.63 5.83 16.04
CA SER A 11 6.90 6.60 17.25
C SER A 11 7.37 8.04 16.96
N LYS A 12 7.94 8.26 15.77
CA LYS A 12 8.42 9.57 15.31
C LYS A 12 7.44 10.28 14.39
N CYS A 13 6.41 9.57 13.87
CA CYS A 13 5.47 10.15 12.94
C CYS A 13 4.59 11.20 13.63
N GLN A 14 4.59 12.42 13.09
CA GLN A 14 3.80 13.56 13.58
C GLN A 14 2.50 13.76 12.80
N GLY A 15 2.20 12.90 11.82
CA GLY A 15 0.98 13.02 11.01
C GLY A 15 0.91 14.23 10.09
N CYS A 16 2.05 14.90 9.79
CA CYS A 16 2.09 16.13 9.00
C CYS A 16 1.68 15.99 7.53
N ARG A 17 1.56 14.75 7.00
CA ARG A 17 1.17 14.41 5.63
C ARG A 17 2.12 14.92 4.53
N ALA A 18 3.28 15.48 4.84
CA ALA A 18 4.26 15.92 3.84
C ALA A 18 4.62 14.79 2.86
N CYS A 19 4.78 13.55 3.35
CA CYS A 19 5.03 12.37 2.55
C CYS A 19 3.91 12.07 1.53
N GLN A 20 2.66 12.34 1.89
CA GLN A 20 1.48 12.15 1.05
C GLN A 20 1.46 13.17 -0.09
N VAL A 21 1.73 14.44 0.20
CA VAL A 21 1.84 15.53 -0.78
C VAL A 21 3.01 15.30 -1.73
N ALA A 22 4.19 14.99 -1.20
CA ALA A 22 5.38 14.74 -2.01
C ALA A 22 5.21 13.53 -2.95
N CYS A 23 4.49 12.48 -2.53
CA CYS A 23 4.17 11.37 -3.39
C CYS A 23 3.31 11.80 -4.58
N LYS A 24 2.30 12.64 -4.34
CA LYS A 24 1.45 13.19 -5.39
C LYS A 24 2.25 14.06 -6.38
N GLN A 25 3.02 15.01 -5.87
CA GLN A 25 3.83 15.92 -6.70
C GLN A 25 4.84 15.15 -7.55
N TRP A 26 5.59 14.23 -6.93
CA TRP A 26 6.63 13.49 -7.65
C TRP A 26 6.08 12.59 -8.76
N ASN A 27 4.94 11.94 -8.51
CA ASN A 27 4.34 11.03 -9.46
C ASN A 27 3.30 11.71 -10.37
N GLY A 28 3.13 13.03 -10.29
CA GLY A 28 2.16 13.79 -11.09
C GLY A 28 0.71 13.38 -10.82
N LEU A 29 0.40 12.90 -9.61
CA LEU A 29 -0.94 12.41 -9.28
C LEU A 29 -1.89 13.57 -9.02
N PRO A 30 -3.12 13.54 -9.56
CA PRO A 30 -4.08 14.61 -9.36
C PRO A 30 -4.55 14.72 -7.90
N ALA A 31 -5.17 15.85 -7.59
CA ALA A 31 -5.90 16.03 -6.35
C ALA A 31 -7.04 15.02 -6.25
N GLU A 32 -7.42 14.67 -5.04
CA GLU A 32 -8.58 13.84 -4.74
C GLU A 32 -9.61 14.65 -3.98
N LYS A 33 -10.89 14.33 -4.19
CA LYS A 33 -11.95 14.98 -3.44
C LYS A 33 -11.75 14.68 -1.95
N THR A 34 -11.72 15.72 -1.14
CA THR A 34 -11.64 15.63 0.31
C THR A 34 -13.03 15.84 0.90
N GLU A 35 -13.28 15.22 2.05
CA GLU A 35 -14.53 15.37 2.80
C GLU A 35 -14.21 15.96 4.16
N PHE A 36 -15.15 16.78 4.67
CA PHE A 36 -15.01 17.33 6.01
C PHE A 36 -15.25 16.20 7.03
N PHE A 37 -14.24 15.92 7.88
CA PHE A 37 -14.28 14.81 8.84
C PHE A 37 -14.68 13.45 8.20
N ALA A 38 -13.85 12.96 7.30
CA ALA A 38 -14.03 11.67 6.66
C ALA A 38 -13.81 10.49 7.64
N GLY A 39 -14.74 10.33 8.58
CA GLY A 39 -14.77 9.23 9.54
C GLY A 39 -13.95 9.44 10.83
N PRO A 40 -13.92 8.42 11.72
CA PRO A 40 -13.34 8.51 13.06
C PRO A 40 -11.82 8.71 13.08
N GLU A 41 -11.16 8.50 11.95
CA GLU A 41 -9.71 8.49 11.82
C GLU A 41 -9.11 9.84 11.42
N ASN A 42 -9.91 10.90 11.26
CA ASN A 42 -9.44 12.22 10.80
C ASN A 42 -8.52 12.15 9.56
N THR A 43 -8.73 11.14 8.73
CA THR A 43 -7.89 10.79 7.60
C THR A 43 -8.52 11.29 6.30
N ASN A 44 -7.77 12.04 5.50
CA ASN A 44 -8.28 12.59 4.24
C ASN A 44 -7.21 12.51 3.13
N PRO A 45 -7.50 11.84 2.02
CA PRO A 45 -8.70 11.02 1.74
C PRO A 45 -8.78 9.80 2.68
N GLY A 46 -9.98 9.20 2.81
CA GLY A 46 -10.25 8.14 3.79
C GLY A 46 -9.51 6.82 3.54
N LYS A 47 -8.95 6.60 2.34
CA LYS A 47 -8.25 5.36 1.96
C LYS A 47 -7.22 5.59 0.86
N LEU A 48 -6.39 4.57 0.59
CA LEU A 48 -5.60 4.52 -0.64
C LEU A 48 -6.52 4.44 -1.86
N SER A 49 -6.08 4.98 -2.98
CA SER A 49 -6.78 4.95 -4.26
C SER A 49 -5.81 4.84 -5.42
N ALA A 50 -6.34 4.76 -6.64
CA ALA A 50 -5.50 4.77 -7.85
C ALA A 50 -4.66 6.04 -8.01
N ILE A 51 -5.00 7.11 -7.30
CA ILE A 51 -4.31 8.41 -7.32
C ILE A 51 -3.76 8.83 -5.97
N THR A 52 -4.01 8.08 -4.89
CA THR A 52 -3.41 8.28 -3.57
C THR A 52 -2.66 7.01 -3.17
N TRP A 53 -1.37 6.96 -3.50
CA TRP A 53 -0.51 5.77 -3.32
C TRP A 53 0.17 5.71 -1.96
N ASN A 54 0.09 6.77 -1.20
CA ASN A 54 0.70 6.98 0.09
C ASN A 54 -0.26 7.80 0.97
N HIS A 55 -0.49 7.36 2.17
CA HIS A 55 -1.58 7.81 3.00
C HIS A 55 -1.18 7.75 4.48
N VAL A 56 -1.54 8.78 5.23
CA VAL A 56 -1.32 8.86 6.68
C VAL A 56 -2.63 8.63 7.38
N ILE A 57 -2.70 7.57 8.17
CA ILE A 57 -3.87 7.16 8.95
C ILE A 57 -3.69 7.61 10.39
N PHE A 58 -4.76 8.14 10.96
CA PHE A 58 -4.86 8.51 12.37
C PHE A 58 -5.87 7.56 13.03
N PHE A 59 -5.42 6.78 13.97
CA PHE A 59 -6.30 5.91 14.75
C PHE A 59 -6.90 6.68 15.93
N PRO A 60 -8.02 6.23 16.48
CA PRO A 60 -8.58 6.81 17.69
C PRO A 60 -7.55 6.87 18.81
N VAL A 61 -7.61 7.93 19.61
CA VAL A 61 -6.70 8.10 20.76
C VAL A 61 -6.99 7.00 21.78
N ASP A 62 -5.98 6.19 22.10
CA ASP A 62 -6.06 5.25 23.20
C ASP A 62 -5.91 6.00 24.53
N ARG A 63 -6.96 5.95 25.34
CA ARG A 63 -7.06 6.59 26.67
C ARG A 63 -7.10 5.55 27.80
N SER A 64 -6.67 4.33 27.54
CA SER A 64 -6.60 3.29 28.57
C SER A 64 -5.69 3.68 29.75
N ASP A 65 -4.70 4.54 29.47
CA ASP A 65 -3.91 5.28 30.47
C ASP A 65 -4.18 6.78 30.29
N GLU A 66 -5.01 7.34 31.17
CA GLU A 66 -5.36 8.78 31.13
C GLU A 66 -4.15 9.69 31.35
N SER A 67 -3.12 9.22 32.04
CA SER A 67 -1.89 9.98 32.28
C SER A 67 -1.02 10.07 31.03
N ARG A 68 -1.20 9.14 30.07
CA ARG A 68 -0.41 9.04 28.84
C ARG A 68 -1.26 8.62 27.63
N PRO A 69 -2.15 9.47 27.14
CA PRO A 69 -2.97 9.15 25.97
C PRO A 69 -2.05 8.94 24.75
N ILE A 70 -2.24 7.85 24.03
CA ILE A 70 -1.45 7.49 22.85
C ILE A 70 -2.28 7.77 21.59
N TRP A 71 -1.80 8.69 20.75
CA TRP A 71 -2.32 8.87 19.41
C TRP A 71 -1.51 8.03 18.43
N THR A 72 -2.12 6.99 17.91
CA THR A 72 -1.50 6.10 16.93
C THR A 72 -1.62 6.68 15.54
N ILE A 73 -0.49 6.87 14.89
CA ILE A 73 -0.41 7.40 13.52
C ILE A 73 0.41 6.43 12.69
N MET A 74 -0.06 6.13 11.48
CA MET A 74 0.62 5.20 10.59
C MET A 74 0.71 5.73 9.17
N HIS A 75 1.86 5.51 8.54
CA HIS A 75 2.08 5.73 7.13
C HIS A 75 1.77 4.43 6.36
N LYS A 76 0.76 4.46 5.49
CA LYS A 76 0.30 3.32 4.70
C LYS A 76 0.60 3.52 3.22
N LYS A 77 1.20 2.49 2.61
CA LYS A 77 1.48 2.40 1.16
C LYS A 77 1.65 0.94 0.78
N CYS A 78 2.06 0.64 -0.46
CA CYS A 78 2.43 -0.72 -0.83
C CYS A 78 3.60 -1.21 0.04
N TYR A 79 3.45 -2.41 0.61
CA TYR A 79 4.48 -3.05 1.42
C TYR A 79 5.56 -3.75 0.61
N HIS A 80 5.38 -3.87 -0.73
CA HIS A 80 6.34 -4.52 -1.62
C HIS A 80 6.82 -5.88 -1.12
N CYS A 81 5.88 -6.76 -0.79
CA CYS A 81 6.13 -8.11 -0.26
C CYS A 81 7.20 -8.84 -1.07
N ALA A 82 8.00 -9.70 -0.43
CA ALA A 82 8.95 -10.56 -1.14
C ALA A 82 8.22 -11.60 -1.98
N ASP A 83 7.20 -12.24 -1.39
CA ASP A 83 6.25 -13.09 -2.09
C ASP A 83 4.89 -12.39 -2.19
N PRO A 84 4.63 -11.61 -3.26
CA PRO A 84 3.44 -10.80 -3.37
C PRO A 84 2.28 -11.56 -4.01
N ASN A 85 1.21 -11.81 -3.27
CA ASN A 85 -0.02 -12.43 -3.79
C ASN A 85 -0.54 -11.73 -5.05
N CYS A 86 -0.45 -10.40 -5.11
CA CYS A 86 -0.90 -9.63 -6.28
C CYS A 86 -0.14 -9.99 -7.57
N LEU A 87 1.12 -10.42 -7.46
CA LEU A 87 1.91 -10.90 -8.59
C LEU A 87 1.46 -12.31 -9.00
N ASN A 88 1.25 -13.18 -7.98
CA ASN A 88 0.93 -14.59 -8.21
C ASN A 88 -0.43 -14.77 -8.91
N VAL A 89 -1.40 -13.89 -8.63
CA VAL A 89 -2.76 -13.95 -9.22
C VAL A 89 -2.89 -13.20 -10.55
N CYS A 90 -1.87 -12.50 -11.03
CA CYS A 90 -2.00 -11.66 -12.22
C CYS A 90 -2.05 -12.52 -13.50
N PRO A 91 -3.20 -12.59 -14.23
CA PRO A 91 -3.33 -13.44 -15.41
C PRO A 91 -2.42 -12.97 -16.55
N GLU A 92 -2.26 -11.65 -16.71
CA GLU A 92 -1.47 -11.05 -17.79
C GLU A 92 0.00 -10.85 -17.40
N LYS A 93 0.42 -11.36 -16.23
CA LYS A 93 1.78 -11.14 -15.70
C LYS A 93 2.22 -9.67 -15.77
N ALA A 94 1.24 -8.76 -15.62
CA ALA A 94 1.47 -7.31 -15.60
C ALA A 94 2.18 -6.85 -14.32
N ILE A 95 2.21 -7.67 -13.28
CA ILE A 95 2.90 -7.35 -12.02
C ILE A 95 4.23 -8.10 -12.00
N SER A 96 5.29 -7.37 -11.72
CA SER A 96 6.67 -7.91 -11.72
C SER A 96 7.49 -7.30 -10.59
N LYS A 97 8.73 -7.78 -10.46
CA LYS A 97 9.75 -7.17 -9.60
C LYS A 97 10.72 -6.35 -10.45
N LYS A 98 10.86 -5.06 -10.14
CA LYS A 98 11.92 -4.19 -10.66
C LYS A 98 12.81 -3.82 -9.47
N ASP A 99 14.07 -4.22 -9.51
CA ASP A 99 15.06 -4.04 -8.42
C ASP A 99 14.53 -4.53 -7.05
N GLY A 100 13.75 -5.61 -7.07
CA GLY A 100 13.10 -6.18 -5.90
C GLY A 100 11.78 -5.49 -5.49
N TRP A 101 11.41 -4.36 -6.08
CA TRP A 101 10.15 -3.66 -5.82
C TRP A 101 9.03 -4.19 -6.69
N THR A 102 7.85 -4.40 -6.11
CA THR A 102 6.68 -4.85 -6.87
C THR A 102 6.11 -3.67 -7.66
N VAL A 103 6.08 -3.80 -8.98
CA VAL A 103 5.58 -2.77 -9.93
C VAL A 103 4.49 -3.33 -10.82
N ILE A 104 3.67 -2.46 -11.41
CA ILE A 104 2.62 -2.83 -12.36
C ILE A 104 2.94 -2.20 -13.71
N ASP A 105 3.06 -3.04 -14.73
CA ASP A 105 3.15 -2.63 -16.12
C ASP A 105 1.76 -2.23 -16.61
N GLN A 106 1.60 -0.94 -16.91
CA GLN A 106 0.33 -0.36 -17.30
C GLN A 106 -0.12 -0.77 -18.71
N ASP A 107 0.80 -1.23 -19.56
CA ASP A 107 0.47 -1.64 -20.93
C ASP A 107 -0.08 -3.07 -20.92
N LYS A 108 0.45 -3.95 -20.04
CA LYS A 108 -0.03 -5.31 -19.86
C LYS A 108 -1.26 -5.41 -18.96
N CYS A 109 -1.45 -4.46 -18.03
CA CYS A 109 -2.57 -4.52 -17.09
C CYS A 109 -3.91 -4.41 -17.83
N ILE A 110 -4.83 -5.32 -17.58
CA ILE A 110 -6.17 -5.35 -18.16
C ILE A 110 -7.27 -4.89 -17.19
N GLY A 111 -6.90 -4.54 -15.95
CA GLY A 111 -7.83 -4.06 -14.95
C GLY A 111 -8.81 -5.09 -14.40
N CYS A 112 -8.47 -6.38 -14.42
CA CYS A 112 -9.37 -7.46 -13.97
C CYS A 112 -9.68 -7.44 -12.47
N GLY A 113 -8.92 -6.70 -11.64
CA GLY A 113 -9.14 -6.59 -10.19
C GLY A 113 -8.58 -7.74 -9.35
N ALA A 114 -8.02 -8.80 -9.94
CA ALA A 114 -7.49 -9.93 -9.17
C ALA A 114 -6.46 -9.51 -8.11
N CYS A 115 -5.56 -8.58 -8.45
CA CYS A 115 -4.56 -8.04 -7.51
C CYS A 115 -5.17 -7.22 -6.36
N VAL A 116 -6.32 -6.58 -6.59
CA VAL A 116 -7.06 -5.84 -5.54
C VAL A 116 -7.61 -6.83 -4.51
N ASN A 117 -8.25 -7.89 -4.98
CA ASN A 117 -8.85 -8.92 -4.11
C ASN A 117 -7.80 -9.77 -3.37
N ALA A 118 -6.62 -9.97 -3.99
CA ALA A 118 -5.55 -10.77 -3.40
C ALA A 118 -4.66 -10.00 -2.40
N CYS A 119 -4.78 -8.68 -2.30
CA CYS A 119 -3.94 -7.86 -1.43
C CYS A 119 -4.54 -7.75 -0.03
N VAL A 120 -3.95 -8.40 0.96
CA VAL A 120 -4.40 -8.34 2.35
C VAL A 120 -4.25 -6.95 2.99
N TYR A 121 -3.45 -6.08 2.38
CA TYR A 121 -3.24 -4.70 2.82
C TYR A 121 -4.16 -3.71 2.09
N ASN A 122 -5.02 -4.15 1.18
CA ASN A 122 -5.93 -3.31 0.40
C ASN A 122 -5.20 -2.13 -0.29
N VAL A 123 -4.12 -2.43 -1.04
CA VAL A 123 -3.27 -1.38 -1.62
C VAL A 123 -3.54 -1.12 -3.11
N PRO A 124 -3.55 -2.13 -4.01
CA PRO A 124 -3.85 -1.87 -5.42
C PRO A 124 -5.30 -1.39 -5.60
N GLU A 125 -5.49 -0.39 -6.46
CA GLU A 125 -6.83 0.11 -6.80
C GLU A 125 -6.95 0.32 -8.31
N ILE A 126 -8.16 0.10 -8.86
CA ILE A 126 -8.45 0.31 -10.27
C ILE A 126 -8.84 1.78 -10.48
N ALA A 127 -8.22 2.42 -11.47
CA ALA A 127 -8.55 3.79 -11.81
C ALA A 127 -9.90 3.91 -12.54
N GLU A 128 -10.73 4.86 -12.13
CA GLU A 128 -12.03 5.12 -12.76
C GLU A 128 -11.96 6.12 -13.92
N PHE A 129 -10.80 6.79 -14.08
CA PHE A 129 -10.61 7.83 -15.12
C PHE A 129 -9.18 7.82 -15.67
N HIS A 130 -9.01 8.51 -16.81
CA HIS A 130 -7.69 8.86 -17.33
C HIS A 130 -7.23 10.19 -16.74
N TYR A 131 -5.93 10.29 -16.44
CA TYR A 131 -5.30 11.55 -16.09
C TYR A 131 -3.99 11.72 -16.83
N LYS A 132 -3.80 12.91 -17.38
CA LYS A 132 -2.55 13.35 -18.01
C LYS A 132 -1.97 14.51 -17.21
N ASN A 133 -0.65 14.57 -17.12
CA ASN A 133 0.04 15.76 -16.60
C ASN A 133 0.04 16.90 -17.64
N ASP A 134 0.58 18.04 -17.24
CA ASP A 134 0.66 19.23 -18.11
C ASP A 134 1.49 18.99 -19.39
N ALA A 135 2.39 18.01 -19.38
CA ALA A 135 3.15 17.58 -20.55
C ALA A 135 2.39 16.59 -21.45
N GLY A 136 1.10 16.30 -21.17
CA GLY A 136 0.26 15.40 -21.93
C GLY A 136 0.53 13.90 -21.72
N GLN A 137 1.42 13.53 -20.81
CA GLN A 137 1.74 12.14 -20.51
C GLN A 137 0.63 11.50 -19.65
N HIS A 138 0.23 10.27 -20.01
CA HIS A 138 -0.71 9.50 -19.21
C HIS A 138 -0.07 9.03 -17.89
N ILE A 139 -0.45 9.65 -16.77
CA ILE A 139 -0.02 9.28 -15.42
C ILE A 139 -0.96 8.21 -14.84
N ILE A 140 -2.26 8.37 -15.06
CA ILE A 140 -3.29 7.41 -14.68
C ILE A 140 -4.01 6.92 -15.92
N LYS A 141 -4.01 5.61 -16.14
CA LYS A 141 -4.77 4.95 -17.19
C LYS A 141 -6.04 4.36 -16.58
N LYS A 142 -7.19 4.78 -17.12
CA LYS A 142 -8.50 4.26 -16.71
C LYS A 142 -8.56 2.75 -16.87
N ASP A 143 -9.33 2.11 -15.99
CA ASP A 143 -9.53 0.66 -15.96
C ASP A 143 -8.21 -0.12 -15.80
N LYS A 144 -7.17 0.50 -15.21
CA LYS A 144 -5.88 -0.12 -14.88
C LYS A 144 -5.65 -0.06 -13.36
N SER A 145 -4.88 -1.02 -12.87
CA SER A 145 -4.51 -1.05 -11.46
C SER A 145 -3.32 -0.13 -11.17
N HIS A 146 -3.39 0.63 -10.11
CA HIS A 146 -2.35 1.56 -9.68
C HIS A 146 -1.99 1.34 -8.20
N LYS A 147 -0.75 1.60 -7.86
CA LYS A 147 -0.23 1.58 -6.49
C LYS A 147 1.15 2.22 -6.42
N CYS A 148 1.68 2.41 -5.21
CA CYS A 148 3.08 2.82 -5.01
C CYS A 148 4.05 1.90 -5.79
N ASN A 149 4.99 2.52 -6.52
CA ASN A 149 6.03 1.87 -7.29
C ASN A 149 7.43 2.02 -6.67
N ALA A 150 7.52 2.47 -5.41
CA ALA A 150 8.77 2.79 -4.70
C ALA A 150 9.62 3.87 -5.41
N CYS A 151 9.02 4.71 -6.24
CA CYS A 151 9.69 5.72 -7.10
C CYS A 151 10.70 5.13 -8.10
N THR A 152 10.66 3.82 -8.37
CA THR A 152 11.59 3.14 -9.29
C THR A 152 11.35 3.46 -10.76
N LEU A 153 10.12 3.84 -11.12
CA LEU A 153 9.78 4.19 -12.51
C LEU A 153 10.29 5.58 -12.90
N ASN A 154 10.58 6.43 -11.92
CA ASN A 154 11.04 7.81 -12.11
C ASN A 154 12.50 7.98 -11.65
N GLU A 155 13.25 6.89 -11.52
CA GLU A 155 14.70 6.81 -11.26
C GLU A 155 15.18 7.68 -10.08
N ARG A 156 14.39 7.70 -9.00
CA ARG A 156 14.74 8.46 -7.82
C ARG A 156 15.52 7.60 -6.82
N GLU A 157 16.71 8.04 -6.45
CA GLU A 157 17.57 7.33 -5.50
C GLU A 157 16.93 7.23 -4.11
N ILE A 158 16.42 8.36 -3.60
CA ILE A 158 15.69 8.43 -2.33
C ILE A 158 14.21 8.69 -2.63
N PRO A 159 13.28 7.80 -2.24
CA PRO A 159 11.86 7.99 -2.50
C PRO A 159 11.31 9.32 -1.98
N ALA A 160 10.40 9.94 -2.74
CA ALA A 160 9.89 11.28 -2.45
C ALA A 160 9.30 11.41 -1.03
N CYS A 161 8.60 10.39 -0.55
CA CYS A 161 8.02 10.40 0.80
C CYS A 161 9.08 10.40 1.91
N VAL A 162 10.24 9.79 1.66
CA VAL A 162 11.35 9.74 2.62
C VAL A 162 12.06 11.09 2.67
N SER A 163 12.39 11.65 1.49
CA SER A 163 13.18 12.90 1.39
C SER A 163 12.52 14.12 2.05
N VAL A 164 11.20 14.08 2.25
CA VAL A 164 10.44 15.22 2.83
C VAL A 164 9.99 14.98 4.26
N CYS A 165 10.34 13.87 4.88
CA CYS A 165 9.87 13.55 6.24
C CYS A 165 10.60 14.40 7.29
N PRO A 166 9.95 15.41 7.91
CA PRO A 166 10.66 16.35 8.78
C PRO A 166 11.06 15.73 10.12
N SER A 167 10.34 14.73 10.57
CA SER A 167 10.62 14.04 11.85
C SER A 167 11.58 12.86 11.72
N GLY A 168 12.02 12.51 10.48
CA GLY A 168 12.81 11.31 10.24
C GLY A 168 12.07 10.01 10.55
N ALA A 169 10.72 10.03 10.54
CA ALA A 169 9.91 8.82 10.72
C ALA A 169 9.98 7.87 9.53
N LEU A 170 10.35 8.37 8.34
CA LEU A 170 10.54 7.58 7.13
C LEU A 170 12.01 7.56 6.77
N LEU A 171 12.58 6.36 6.66
CA LEU A 171 13.97 6.14 6.25
C LEU A 171 14.01 5.19 5.06
N PHE A 172 15.13 5.19 4.33
CA PHE A 172 15.36 4.34 3.19
C PHE A 172 16.85 4.08 3.03
N ASP A 173 17.29 2.85 3.26
CA ASP A 173 18.70 2.43 3.12
C ASP A 173 18.75 0.91 2.91
N TYR A 174 19.94 0.33 2.93
CA TYR A 174 20.15 -1.10 2.89
C TYR A 174 19.30 -1.82 3.94
N ARG A 175 18.68 -2.92 3.53
CA ARG A 175 17.72 -3.67 4.35
C ARG A 175 18.28 -4.08 5.72
N ASN A 176 19.52 -4.54 5.77
CA ASN A 176 20.17 -4.93 7.03
C ASN A 176 20.28 -3.78 8.02
N LYS A 177 20.64 -2.58 7.54
CA LYS A 177 20.68 -1.38 8.39
C LYS A 177 19.30 -0.99 8.91
N MET A 178 18.26 -1.11 8.05
CA MET A 178 16.88 -0.81 8.46
C MET A 178 16.36 -1.81 9.49
N ILE A 179 16.72 -3.08 9.38
CA ILE A 179 16.39 -4.11 10.38
C ILE A 179 17.09 -3.81 11.71
N GLU A 180 18.36 -3.49 11.67
CA GLU A 180 19.15 -3.14 12.87
C GLU A 180 18.57 -1.92 13.56
N TYR A 181 18.31 -0.84 12.80
CA TYR A 181 17.65 0.35 13.33
C TYR A 181 16.31 0.01 14.00
N ALA A 182 15.45 -0.76 13.33
CA ALA A 182 14.13 -1.11 13.85
C ALA A 182 14.23 -1.90 15.17
N LYS A 183 15.14 -2.87 15.24
CA LYS A 183 15.37 -3.67 16.46
C LYS A 183 15.87 -2.81 17.64
N ASN A 184 16.80 -1.88 17.36
CA ASN A 184 17.33 -0.98 18.38
C ASN A 184 16.26 -0.01 18.87
N ARG A 185 15.47 0.56 17.93
CA ARG A 185 14.38 1.48 18.29
C ARG A 185 13.31 0.80 19.13
N VAL A 186 12.97 -0.45 18.85
CA VAL A 186 12.04 -1.22 19.71
C VAL A 186 12.59 -1.43 21.11
N LYS A 187 13.90 -1.66 21.29
CA LYS A 187 14.52 -1.76 22.63
C LYS A 187 14.39 -0.44 23.39
N GLU A 188 14.67 0.68 22.73
CA GLU A 188 14.49 2.04 23.31
C GLU A 188 13.03 2.26 23.72
N LEU A 189 12.08 2.00 22.84
CA LEU A 189 10.65 2.15 23.13
C LEU A 189 10.19 1.31 24.32
N LYS A 190 10.70 0.07 24.45
CA LYS A 190 10.40 -0.77 25.62
C LYS A 190 10.97 -0.18 26.90
N ALA A 191 12.16 0.41 26.86
CA ALA A 191 12.75 1.12 28.00
C ALA A 191 11.98 2.41 28.34
N GLU A 192 11.36 3.06 27.33
CA GLU A 192 10.46 4.21 27.50
C GLU A 192 9.06 3.82 28.02
N GLY A 193 8.80 2.52 28.27
CA GLY A 193 7.54 2.02 28.83
C GLY A 193 6.52 1.50 27.80
N PHE A 194 6.87 1.42 26.49
CA PHE A 194 6.03 0.81 25.46
C PHE A 194 6.27 -0.72 25.42
N ALA A 195 5.77 -1.45 26.41
CA ALA A 195 6.05 -2.89 26.59
C ALA A 195 5.73 -3.74 25.34
N ASN A 196 4.68 -3.36 24.59
CA ASN A 196 4.22 -4.06 23.39
C ASN A 196 4.92 -3.60 22.09
N ALA A 197 5.92 -2.71 22.19
CA ALA A 197 6.63 -2.24 21.01
C ALA A 197 7.22 -3.41 20.20
N SER A 198 7.08 -3.37 18.89
CA SER A 198 7.43 -4.48 18.01
C SER A 198 7.92 -4.02 16.64
N VAL A 199 8.56 -4.92 15.89
CA VAL A 199 8.90 -4.72 14.48
C VAL A 199 7.95 -5.54 13.64
N TYR A 200 7.35 -4.91 12.62
CA TYR A 200 6.50 -5.56 11.64
C TYR A 200 7.15 -5.54 10.25
N GLY A 201 6.97 -6.60 9.47
CA GLY A 201 7.46 -6.67 8.09
C GLY A 201 8.75 -7.47 7.90
N LEU A 202 9.21 -8.19 8.94
CA LEU A 202 10.39 -9.04 8.80
C LEU A 202 10.05 -10.38 8.12
N ASP A 203 8.96 -11.03 8.53
CA ASP A 203 8.62 -12.41 8.15
C ASP A 203 7.37 -12.51 7.28
N GLN A 204 6.45 -11.53 7.34
CA GLN A 204 5.20 -11.55 6.58
C GLN A 204 5.47 -11.64 5.08
N TYR A 205 4.87 -12.63 4.39
CA TYR A 205 5.03 -12.87 2.94
C TYR A 205 6.50 -12.94 2.48
N GLY A 206 7.33 -13.68 3.24
CA GLY A 206 8.76 -13.81 2.99
C GLY A 206 9.57 -12.54 3.30
N GLY A 207 8.97 -11.61 4.01
CA GLY A 207 9.48 -10.27 4.33
C GLY A 207 8.85 -9.17 3.48
N LEU A 208 8.71 -8.00 4.06
CA LEU A 208 8.15 -6.82 3.38
C LEU A 208 9.28 -5.86 2.98
N GLY A 209 9.12 -5.16 1.87
CA GLY A 209 9.99 -4.05 1.48
C GLY A 209 9.83 -2.82 2.37
N VAL A 210 8.82 -2.82 3.25
CA VAL A 210 8.57 -1.79 4.27
C VAL A 210 8.66 -2.44 5.65
N ILE A 211 9.63 -2.03 6.45
CA ILE A 211 9.82 -2.44 7.83
C ILE A 211 9.18 -1.36 8.71
N THR A 212 8.35 -1.75 9.66
CA THR A 212 7.62 -0.80 10.51
C THR A 212 7.97 -1.01 11.98
N VAL A 213 8.41 0.04 12.65
CA VAL A 213 8.54 0.10 14.11
C VAL A 213 7.19 0.54 14.67
N LEU A 214 6.61 -0.28 15.53
CA LEU A 214 5.33 -0.04 16.17
C LEU A 214 5.54 0.21 17.67
N ARG A 215 4.81 1.19 18.24
CA ARG A 215 4.79 1.43 19.70
C ARG A 215 3.92 0.42 20.45
N ASP A 216 3.02 -0.26 19.73
CA ASP A 216 2.08 -1.22 20.28
C ASP A 216 1.97 -2.43 19.33
N ARG A 217 1.03 -3.33 19.63
CA ARG A 217 0.76 -4.53 18.84
C ARG A 217 0.28 -4.17 17.43
N PRO A 218 0.60 -4.98 16.40
CA PRO A 218 0.19 -4.74 15.03
C PRO A 218 -1.31 -4.53 14.82
N GLU A 219 -2.16 -5.17 15.66
CA GLU A 219 -3.62 -5.06 15.55
C GLU A 219 -4.13 -3.64 15.86
N LYS A 220 -3.41 -2.87 16.67
CA LYS A 220 -3.72 -1.46 16.94
C LYS A 220 -3.49 -0.56 15.71
N TYR A 221 -2.86 -1.12 14.65
CA TYR A 221 -2.55 -0.46 13.40
C TYR A 221 -3.27 -1.12 12.21
N ASP A 222 -4.28 -1.93 12.45
CA ASP A 222 -4.97 -2.75 11.42
C ASP A 222 -3.99 -3.59 10.58
N LEU A 223 -2.91 -4.04 11.20
CA LEU A 223 -1.93 -4.91 10.58
C LEU A 223 -2.18 -6.36 10.99
N PRO A 224 -2.35 -7.28 10.05
CA PRO A 224 -2.57 -8.68 10.35
C PRO A 224 -1.31 -9.32 10.94
N LEU A 225 -1.42 -10.01 12.08
CA LEU A 225 -0.29 -10.74 12.71
C LEU A 225 0.20 -11.88 11.82
N ASN A 226 -0.72 -12.74 11.45
CA ASN A 226 -0.53 -13.80 10.46
C ASN A 226 -1.45 -13.43 9.31
N PRO A 227 -0.92 -12.77 8.26
CA PRO A 227 -1.76 -12.50 7.12
C PRO A 227 -2.35 -13.84 6.66
N PRO A 228 -3.68 -13.95 6.56
CA PRO A 228 -4.31 -15.20 6.15
C PRO A 228 -3.69 -15.61 4.82
N ALA A 229 -3.46 -16.91 4.65
CA ALA A 229 -3.24 -17.43 3.31
C ALA A 229 -4.36 -16.85 2.47
N VAL A 230 -4.02 -16.04 1.47
CA VAL A 230 -5.03 -15.47 0.57
C VAL A 230 -5.82 -16.65 0.05
N ASP A 231 -7.12 -16.58 0.16
CA ASP A 231 -7.97 -17.56 -0.51
C ASP A 231 -7.75 -17.42 -2.02
N MET A 232 -6.71 -18.12 -2.48
CA MET A 232 -6.32 -18.15 -3.88
C MET A 232 -7.46 -18.67 -4.74
N THR A 233 -8.40 -19.44 -4.17
CA THR A 233 -9.57 -19.92 -4.90
C THR A 233 -10.51 -18.79 -5.32
N LYS A 234 -10.66 -17.74 -4.51
CA LYS A 234 -11.40 -16.53 -4.90
C LYS A 234 -10.66 -15.74 -5.99
N ALA A 235 -9.35 -15.62 -5.87
CA ALA A 235 -8.52 -14.94 -6.86
C ALA A 235 -8.43 -15.74 -8.16
N GLU A 236 -8.34 -17.08 -8.09
CA GLU A 236 -8.37 -17.98 -9.23
C GLU A 236 -9.74 -18.00 -9.90
N LYS A 237 -10.84 -18.08 -9.17
CA LYS A 237 -12.20 -17.93 -9.73
C LYS A 237 -12.36 -16.62 -10.49
N THR A 238 -11.81 -15.52 -10.00
CA THR A 238 -11.82 -14.23 -10.73
C THR A 238 -10.98 -14.32 -12.00
N LYS A 239 -9.85 -15.03 -11.96
CA LYS A 239 -8.98 -15.31 -13.11
C LYS A 239 -9.69 -16.20 -14.13
N ASP A 240 -10.34 -17.29 -13.66
CA ASP A 240 -11.03 -18.25 -14.52
C ASP A 240 -12.26 -17.64 -15.20
N VAL A 241 -13.07 -16.88 -14.45
CA VAL A 241 -14.20 -16.11 -15.00
C VAL A 241 -13.71 -15.11 -16.04
N TYR A 242 -12.57 -14.44 -15.77
CA TYR A 242 -11.99 -13.52 -16.73
C TYR A 242 -11.45 -14.24 -17.98
N ALA A 243 -10.74 -15.36 -17.80
CA ALA A 243 -10.24 -16.17 -18.92
C ALA A 243 -11.40 -16.67 -19.78
N LEU A 244 -12.47 -17.15 -19.16
CA LEU A 244 -13.69 -17.61 -19.87
C LEU A 244 -14.35 -16.46 -20.66
N LEU A 245 -14.47 -15.29 -20.05
CA LEU A 245 -15.05 -14.10 -20.69
C LEU A 245 -14.14 -13.54 -21.80
N SER A 246 -12.82 -13.63 -21.65
CA SER A 246 -11.87 -13.15 -22.67
C SER A 246 -11.82 -14.05 -23.91
N THR A 247 -12.00 -15.35 -23.73
CA THR A 247 -12.10 -16.31 -24.86
C THR A 247 -13.44 -16.23 -25.57
N ALA A 248 -14.53 -15.91 -24.85
CA ALA A 248 -15.87 -15.78 -25.44
C ALA A 248 -16.11 -14.42 -26.15
N THR A 249 -15.29 -13.39 -25.84
CA THR A 249 -15.55 -12.02 -26.32
C THR A 249 -14.27 -11.29 -26.72
N MET A 250 -13.60 -11.75 -27.75
CA MET A 250 -12.56 -10.95 -28.41
C MET A 250 -13.19 -9.63 -28.92
N GLY A 251 -13.19 -8.61 -28.04
CA GLY A 251 -13.49 -7.25 -28.48
C GLY A 251 -14.39 -6.34 -27.65
N ILE A 252 -15.00 -6.76 -26.54
CA ILE A 252 -15.96 -5.87 -25.85
C ILE A 252 -15.47 -5.36 -24.49
N PRO A 253 -15.08 -4.05 -24.38
CA PRO A 253 -14.66 -3.44 -23.12
C PRO A 253 -15.71 -3.46 -22.02
N MET A 254 -16.98 -3.60 -22.36
CA MET A 254 -18.12 -3.53 -21.44
C MET A 254 -18.20 -4.74 -20.50
N LEU A 255 -17.88 -5.95 -20.99
CA LEU A 255 -17.91 -7.16 -20.18
C LEU A 255 -16.81 -7.21 -19.11
N LYS A 256 -15.67 -6.57 -19.35
CA LYS A 256 -14.60 -6.39 -18.36
C LYS A 256 -15.08 -5.63 -17.11
N ARG A 257 -15.95 -4.64 -17.30
CA ARG A 257 -16.58 -3.87 -16.24
C ARG A 257 -17.58 -4.67 -15.41
N PHE A 258 -18.32 -5.58 -16.04
CA PHE A 258 -19.29 -6.44 -15.35
C PHE A 258 -18.57 -7.48 -14.48
N ALA A 259 -17.51 -8.11 -14.98
CA ALA A 259 -16.72 -9.07 -14.20
C ALA A 259 -16.08 -8.44 -12.95
N TYR A 260 -15.53 -7.24 -13.08
CA TYR A 260 -14.98 -6.50 -11.94
C TYR A 260 -16.05 -6.07 -10.91
N LYS A 261 -17.23 -5.60 -11.38
CA LYS A 261 -18.34 -5.27 -10.49
C LYS A 261 -18.90 -6.50 -9.78
N ALA A 262 -19.04 -7.62 -10.48
CA ALA A 262 -19.49 -8.88 -9.92
C ALA A 262 -18.51 -9.42 -8.87
N SER A 263 -17.21 -9.35 -9.13
CA SER A 263 -16.18 -9.75 -8.15
C SER A 263 -16.18 -8.89 -6.89
N LYS A 264 -16.49 -7.59 -7.03
CA LYS A 264 -16.58 -6.65 -5.89
C LYS A 264 -17.85 -6.87 -5.06
N SER A 265 -18.95 -7.31 -5.69
CA SER A 265 -20.19 -7.72 -5.01
C SER A 265 -19.98 -8.99 -4.18
N LEU A 266 -19.36 -10.01 -4.77
CA LEU A 266 -19.05 -11.27 -4.09
C LEU A 266 -18.07 -11.14 -2.92
N ALA A 267 -17.21 -10.10 -2.94
CA ALA A 267 -16.28 -9.82 -1.86
C ALA A 267 -16.89 -9.01 -0.70
N LYS A 268 -18.10 -8.42 -0.89
CA LYS A 268 -18.83 -7.69 0.17
C LYS A 268 -19.73 -8.60 1.00
N ASP A 269 -20.13 -9.73 0.43
CA ASP A 269 -21.07 -10.68 1.06
C ASP A 269 -20.33 -11.86 1.74
N ALA A 270 -19.02 -11.75 1.93
CA ALA A 270 -18.12 -12.69 2.60
C ALA A 270 -17.25 -12.00 3.65
#